data_9126e0d7573d906a3231e2436fb4617e
#
_entry.id   9126e0d7573d906a3231e2436fb4617e
#
_cell.length_a   1.000
_cell.length_b   1.000
_cell.length_c   1.000
_cell.angle_alpha   90.00
_cell.angle_beta   90.00
_cell.angle_gamma   90.00
#
_symmetry.space_group_name_H-M   'P 1'
#
loop_
_entity.id
_entity.type
_entity.pdbx_description
1 polymer ?
#
loop_
_entity_poly.entity_id
_entity_poly.type
_entity_poly.pdbx_seq_one_letter_code
_entity_poly.pdbx_strand_id
1 'polypeptide(L)'
;EIIKFKVMKLLNKLTILACLFIGALASCESPDLAEGRTDQVNGLLNVTIKIPGNPAEYSATKKGPYEENEEITVKVPTTDDAPLDLTRLMCTVSLEHNCYMENPFKGETDFTNPVFVTVIDVNGNKHHNTIRILPTPPKTRFSKLWDKNAVELNIASRNITGLAINAQGLNVQEYDGKIYRYDMKTGSSVTTIEAARSFMMKADTDDAGHLVTARDNTYGAGFMVYYYDETKKEHILLLDYTAGDGCPDDLGYEFSVIGDVTSGKAFIYGMAPGMMTIYYWELQDGELVTPANQPNTLRYGPAGGNWDRAQVQRASLDDDSDHYLSFYSPSTADEDDETQEGKKGSRFHIFSPYMEVTEMNPQSHAYKILDFKVFTVNNDVFVAFIEQGYTAWANARVKVFEITKRSMMELSPEDDGYDKFCLFSGDEIAPTNYNRWGDIAVYKEATSTGYDIYIASTIVGYDTNESRIRMYKMNYYPQ
;
A
#
# COMPACT_ATOMS: atom_id res chain seq x y z
N GLU A 1 11.53 63.43 -10.75
CA GLU A 1 11.06 62.29 -9.90
C GLU A 1 11.47 60.91 -10.42
N ILE A 2 11.44 60.67 -11.73
CA ILE A 2 11.84 59.38 -12.34
C ILE A 2 13.30 59.03 -12.11
N ILE A 3 14.18 60.03 -12.08
CA ILE A 3 15.65 59.84 -11.86
C ILE A 3 15.92 59.44 -10.37
N LYS A 4 15.22 60.05 -9.42
CA LYS A 4 15.32 59.72 -7.99
C LYS A 4 14.89 58.26 -7.69
N PHE A 5 13.85 57.81 -8.39
CA PHE A 5 13.34 56.44 -8.21
C PHE A 5 14.31 55.36 -8.78
N LYS A 6 14.99 55.63 -9.90
CA LYS A 6 16.01 54.75 -10.47
C LYS A 6 17.25 54.64 -9.60
N VAL A 7 17.70 55.79 -9.04
CA VAL A 7 18.88 55.82 -8.17
C VAL A 7 18.63 55.06 -6.86
N MET A 8 17.45 55.21 -6.28
CA MET A 8 17.06 54.50 -5.07
C MET A 8 16.92 53.01 -5.28
N LYS A 9 16.42 52.53 -6.44
CA LYS A 9 16.42 51.10 -6.80
C LYS A 9 17.81 50.53 -7.02
N LEU A 10 18.74 51.35 -7.54
CA LEU A 10 20.13 50.91 -7.76
C LEU A 10 20.88 50.84 -6.41
N LEU A 11 20.69 51.80 -5.50
CA LEU A 11 21.24 51.77 -4.15
C LEU A 11 20.76 50.55 -3.34
N ASN A 12 19.45 50.24 -3.38
CA ASN A 12 18.92 49.07 -2.69
C ASN A 12 19.47 47.74 -3.24
N LYS A 13 19.71 47.66 -4.56
CA LYS A 13 20.34 46.46 -5.15
C LYS A 13 21.83 46.33 -4.77
N LEU A 14 22.56 47.44 -4.68
CA LEU A 14 23.95 47.45 -4.21
C LEU A 14 24.04 47.08 -2.72
N THR A 15 23.11 47.54 -1.89
CA THR A 15 23.09 47.22 -0.46
C THR A 15 22.77 45.74 -0.22
N ILE A 16 21.83 45.17 -0.98
CA ILE A 16 21.49 43.73 -0.91
C ILE A 16 22.68 42.89 -1.41
N LEU A 17 23.37 43.31 -2.47
CA LEU A 17 24.57 42.62 -2.98
C LEU A 17 25.72 42.67 -2.00
N ALA A 18 25.94 43.81 -1.32
CA ALA A 18 26.95 43.99 -0.29
C ALA A 18 26.67 43.15 0.97
N CYS A 19 25.36 43.05 1.39
CA CYS A 19 24.97 42.17 2.50
C CYS A 19 25.13 40.70 2.17
N LEU A 20 24.87 40.27 0.93
CA LEU A 20 25.10 38.91 0.45
C LEU A 20 26.61 38.57 0.40
N PHE A 21 27.47 39.53 0.02
CA PHE A 21 28.93 39.32 0.00
C PHE A 21 29.52 39.27 1.43
N ILE A 22 29.02 40.09 2.36
CA ILE A 22 29.47 40.08 3.76
C ILE A 22 28.99 38.79 4.45
N GLY A 23 27.75 38.29 4.15
CA GLY A 23 27.26 37.00 4.63
C GLY A 23 28.08 35.81 4.08
N ALA A 24 28.56 35.90 2.85
CA ALA A 24 29.38 34.84 2.25
C ALA A 24 30.84 34.84 2.78
N LEU A 25 31.33 35.98 3.24
CA LEU A 25 32.67 36.08 3.85
C LEU A 25 32.67 35.73 5.35
N ALA A 26 31.53 35.88 6.03
CA ALA A 26 31.38 35.43 7.42
C ALA A 26 31.15 33.93 7.56
N SER A 27 30.81 33.20 6.45
CA SER A 27 30.69 31.76 6.44
C SER A 27 31.97 30.99 6.12
N CYS A 28 33.06 31.69 5.93
CA CYS A 28 34.40 31.12 5.77
C CYS A 28 35.28 31.32 7.02
N GLU A 29 34.71 31.20 8.21
CA GLU A 29 35.50 30.66 9.29
C GLU A 29 35.66 29.17 8.98
N SER A 30 36.89 28.78 8.63
CA SER A 30 37.29 27.39 8.68
C SER A 30 36.87 26.93 10.08
N PRO A 31 35.98 25.94 10.21
CA PRO A 31 35.73 25.42 11.55
C PRO A 31 37.10 25.05 12.08
N ASP A 32 37.41 25.58 13.27
CA ASP A 32 38.64 25.20 13.95
C ASP A 32 38.48 23.70 14.25
N LEU A 33 39.06 22.89 13.35
CA LEU A 33 38.89 21.46 13.27
C LEU A 33 39.49 20.76 14.49
N ALA A 34 40.15 21.53 15.37
CA ALA A 34 40.85 21.04 16.54
C ALA A 34 40.02 21.12 17.83
N GLU A 35 39.09 22.08 17.99
CA GLU A 35 38.41 22.30 19.28
C GLU A 35 37.12 21.52 19.52
N GLY A 36 36.54 20.84 18.53
CA GLY A 36 35.26 20.15 18.63
C GLY A 36 35.33 18.61 18.59
N ARG A 37 36.53 18.05 18.46
CA ARG A 37 36.67 16.60 18.14
C ARG A 37 37.42 15.77 19.15
N THR A 38 37.74 16.33 20.29
CA THR A 38 38.47 15.60 21.34
C THR A 38 37.67 14.49 22.01
N ASP A 39 36.35 14.45 21.83
CA ASP A 39 35.44 13.45 22.40
C ASP A 39 34.96 12.40 21.42
N GLN A 40 35.44 12.40 20.18
CA GLN A 40 35.05 11.37 19.22
C GLN A 40 35.87 10.11 19.40
N VAL A 41 35.24 9.14 20.02
CA VAL A 41 35.83 7.86 20.36
C VAL A 41 36.21 7.05 19.11
N ASN A 42 35.54 7.31 17.96
CA ASN A 42 35.73 6.53 16.74
C ASN A 42 35.23 7.30 15.51
N GLY A 43 36.11 7.46 14.50
CA GLY A 43 35.79 8.15 13.26
C GLY A 43 34.95 7.35 12.26
N LEU A 44 34.42 6.18 12.62
CA LEU A 44 33.59 5.35 11.77
C LEU A 44 32.13 5.79 11.86
N LEU A 45 31.53 6.21 10.74
CA LEU A 45 30.17 6.77 10.69
C LEU A 45 29.12 5.76 10.20
N ASN A 46 29.48 4.91 9.23
CA ASN A 46 28.57 3.94 8.70
C ASN A 46 29.31 2.79 8.02
N VAL A 47 28.65 1.64 7.96
CA VAL A 47 29.06 0.47 7.22
C VAL A 47 27.97 0.12 6.22
N THR A 48 28.33 -0.09 4.96
CA THR A 48 27.40 -0.48 3.90
C THR A 48 27.92 -1.74 3.21
N ILE A 49 27.02 -2.70 3.03
CA ILE A 49 27.28 -3.97 2.36
C ILE A 49 26.52 -4.01 1.03
N LYS A 50 27.19 -4.52 -0.01
CA LYS A 50 26.60 -4.87 -1.30
C LYS A 50 26.80 -6.34 -1.60
N ILE A 51 25.79 -6.95 -2.22
CA ILE A 51 25.89 -8.30 -2.79
C ILE A 51 26.36 -8.14 -4.24
N PRO A 52 27.43 -8.81 -4.69
CA PRO A 52 27.86 -8.75 -6.08
C PRO A 52 26.75 -9.06 -7.07
N GLY A 53 26.54 -8.18 -8.06
CA GLY A 53 25.47 -8.30 -9.06
C GLY A 53 24.08 -7.81 -8.60
N ASN A 54 23.94 -7.36 -7.35
CA ASN A 54 22.73 -6.74 -6.83
C ASN A 54 22.97 -5.23 -6.64
N PRO A 55 22.14 -4.33 -7.18
CA PRO A 55 22.27 -2.88 -7.00
C PRO A 55 21.95 -2.41 -5.58
N ALA A 56 21.27 -3.21 -4.77
CA ALA A 56 20.85 -2.83 -3.42
C ALA A 56 22.03 -2.67 -2.47
N GLU A 57 21.95 -1.67 -1.60
CA GLU A 57 22.90 -1.40 -0.53
C GLU A 57 22.25 -1.60 0.84
N TYR A 58 22.96 -2.28 1.74
CA TYR A 58 22.50 -2.58 3.09
C TYR A 58 23.39 -1.89 4.11
N SER A 59 22.83 -0.95 4.85
CA SER A 59 23.56 -0.16 5.85
C SER A 59 23.47 -0.77 7.24
N ALA A 60 24.43 -0.41 8.09
CA ALA A 60 24.44 -0.79 9.49
C ALA A 60 23.11 -0.39 10.19
N THR A 61 22.66 -1.22 11.13
CA THR A 61 21.41 -1.04 11.88
C THR A 61 21.43 0.20 12.77
N LYS A 62 22.62 0.64 13.18
CA LYS A 62 22.89 1.87 13.92
C LYS A 62 23.94 2.66 13.16
N LYS A 63 23.79 3.97 13.05
CA LYS A 63 24.82 4.86 12.53
C LYS A 63 25.78 5.28 13.65
N GLY A 64 27.03 5.46 13.28
CA GLY A 64 28.05 5.98 14.20
C GLY A 64 27.83 7.45 14.63
N PRO A 65 28.71 7.98 15.46
CA PRO A 65 29.97 7.34 15.84
C PRO A 65 29.76 6.12 16.76
N TYR A 66 30.62 5.11 16.59
CA TYR A 66 30.56 3.86 17.36
C TYR A 66 31.52 3.92 18.57
N GLU A 67 31.21 3.18 19.60
CA GLU A 67 32.08 3.02 20.76
C GLU A 67 33.27 2.09 20.44
N GLU A 68 34.32 2.16 21.25
CA GLU A 68 35.47 1.25 21.11
C GLU A 68 35.03 -0.20 21.32
N ASN A 69 35.45 -1.09 20.41
CA ASN A 69 35.09 -2.50 20.36
C ASN A 69 33.58 -2.79 20.17
N GLU A 70 32.78 -1.81 19.74
CA GLU A 70 31.37 -2.03 19.43
C GLU A 70 31.24 -2.96 18.22
N GLU A 71 30.30 -3.94 18.31
CA GLU A 71 29.94 -4.79 17.17
C GLU A 71 28.92 -4.06 16.29
N ILE A 72 29.27 -3.84 15.05
CA ILE A 72 28.45 -3.18 14.04
C ILE A 72 27.72 -4.25 13.25
N THR A 73 26.42 -4.33 13.42
CA THR A 73 25.58 -5.31 12.73
C THR A 73 25.00 -4.71 11.45
N VAL A 74 25.13 -5.45 10.34
CA VAL A 74 24.44 -5.16 9.08
C VAL A 74 23.50 -6.30 8.76
N LYS A 75 22.20 -6.02 8.68
CA LYS A 75 21.19 -6.98 8.24
C LYS A 75 21.18 -7.05 6.72
N VAL A 76 21.34 -8.25 6.17
CA VAL A 76 21.33 -8.48 4.72
C VAL A 76 20.29 -9.56 4.39
N PRO A 77 19.35 -9.28 3.45
CA PRO A 77 18.31 -10.22 3.10
C PRO A 77 18.87 -11.55 2.57
N THR A 78 18.24 -12.63 2.99
CA THR A 78 18.49 -14.01 2.51
C THR A 78 17.19 -14.75 2.32
N THR A 79 17.11 -15.61 1.31
CA THR A 79 15.96 -16.48 1.09
C THR A 79 16.45 -17.91 0.83
N ASP A 80 15.56 -18.89 0.96
CA ASP A 80 15.90 -20.29 0.66
C ASP A 80 16.26 -20.48 -0.81
N ASP A 81 15.62 -19.71 -1.71
CA ASP A 81 15.85 -19.76 -3.16
C ASP A 81 17.11 -19.00 -3.60
N ALA A 82 17.54 -18.03 -2.79
CA ALA A 82 18.72 -17.21 -3.01
C ALA A 82 19.45 -16.99 -1.67
N PRO A 83 20.14 -18.03 -1.16
CA PRO A 83 20.88 -17.95 0.08
C PRO A 83 22.02 -16.94 -0.06
N LEU A 84 22.20 -16.12 0.97
CA LEU A 84 23.27 -15.12 1.00
C LEU A 84 24.64 -15.82 1.08
N ASP A 85 25.47 -15.57 0.08
CA ASP A 85 26.87 -15.99 0.08
C ASP A 85 27.71 -15.00 0.90
N LEU A 86 27.95 -15.32 2.16
CA LEU A 86 28.76 -14.49 3.06
C LEU A 86 30.24 -14.42 2.67
N THR A 87 30.73 -15.30 1.80
CA THR A 87 32.15 -15.33 1.42
C THR A 87 32.51 -14.25 0.39
N ARG A 88 31.52 -13.60 -0.22
CA ARG A 88 31.71 -12.72 -1.38
C ARG A 88 30.92 -11.42 -1.27
N LEU A 89 31.01 -10.73 -0.15
CA LEU A 89 30.32 -9.47 0.03
C LEU A 89 31.26 -8.29 -0.19
N MET A 90 30.73 -7.19 -0.73
CA MET A 90 31.49 -5.93 -0.87
C MET A 90 31.15 -5.02 0.30
N CYS A 91 32.17 -4.55 1.01
CA CYS A 91 32.01 -3.66 2.15
C CYS A 91 32.56 -2.27 1.84
N THR A 92 31.77 -1.24 2.15
CA THR A 92 32.17 0.15 2.11
C THR A 92 31.95 0.78 3.48
N VAL A 93 32.87 1.61 3.93
CA VAL A 93 32.75 2.36 5.18
C VAL A 93 32.74 3.85 4.92
N SER A 94 31.90 4.56 5.66
CA SER A 94 31.91 6.03 5.72
C SER A 94 32.66 6.46 6.97
N LEU A 95 33.64 7.33 6.78
CA LEU A 95 34.48 7.83 7.86
C LEU A 95 34.32 9.34 8.01
N GLU A 96 34.62 9.83 9.20
CA GLU A 96 34.77 11.25 9.41
C GLU A 96 35.96 11.83 8.63
N HIS A 97 35.91 13.15 8.45
CA HIS A 97 36.97 13.86 7.75
C HIS A 97 38.32 13.64 8.44
N ASN A 98 39.36 13.35 7.67
CA ASN A 98 40.73 13.03 8.11
C ASN A 98 40.88 11.74 8.94
N CYS A 99 39.86 10.89 9.02
CA CYS A 99 40.01 9.52 9.50
C CYS A 99 40.22 8.57 8.34
N TYR A 100 40.94 7.47 8.60
CA TYR A 100 41.18 6.45 7.57
C TYR A 100 41.26 5.04 8.16
N MET A 101 40.97 4.03 7.33
CA MET A 101 41.16 2.63 7.74
C MET A 101 42.62 2.22 7.66
N GLU A 102 43.10 1.51 8.65
CA GLU A 102 44.44 0.92 8.61
C GLU A 102 44.55 -0.11 7.46
N ASN A 103 43.49 -0.93 7.29
CA ASN A 103 43.35 -1.91 6.22
C ASN A 103 42.02 -1.71 5.50
N PRO A 104 41.96 -0.90 4.45
CA PRO A 104 40.70 -0.68 3.72
C PRO A 104 40.25 -1.94 2.97
N PHE A 105 38.95 -2.16 2.90
CA PHE A 105 38.36 -3.24 2.11
C PHE A 105 38.71 -3.06 0.63
N LYS A 106 39.08 -4.17 -0.03
CA LYS A 106 39.43 -4.22 -1.45
C LYS A 106 38.67 -5.35 -2.12
N GLY A 107 37.57 -5.00 -2.80
CA GLY A 107 36.76 -5.99 -3.49
C GLY A 107 35.92 -6.86 -2.54
N GLU A 108 35.73 -8.11 -2.92
CA GLU A 108 34.94 -9.07 -2.15
C GLU A 108 35.65 -9.46 -0.84
N THR A 109 34.86 -9.57 0.23
CA THR A 109 35.35 -9.90 1.57
C THR A 109 34.49 -11.02 2.15
N ASP A 110 35.13 -11.93 2.86
CA ASP A 110 34.48 -13.05 3.56
C ASP A 110 33.98 -12.57 4.95
N PHE A 111 32.66 -12.60 5.14
CA PHE A 111 31.95 -12.27 6.37
C PHE A 111 31.31 -13.50 7.04
N THR A 112 31.76 -14.71 6.73
CA THR A 112 31.32 -15.94 7.43
C THR A 112 31.55 -15.83 8.95
N ASN A 113 32.59 -15.09 9.32
CA ASN A 113 32.88 -14.66 10.68
C ASN A 113 32.90 -13.15 10.77
N PRO A 114 32.67 -12.57 11.96
CA PRO A 114 32.81 -11.11 12.16
C PRO A 114 34.20 -10.63 11.75
N VAL A 115 34.25 -9.51 11.02
CA VAL A 115 35.46 -8.92 10.48
C VAL A 115 35.90 -7.75 11.33
N PHE A 116 37.16 -7.78 11.82
CA PHE A 116 37.75 -6.68 12.56
C PHE A 116 38.15 -5.53 11.63
N VAL A 117 37.85 -4.32 12.07
CA VAL A 117 38.25 -3.08 11.41
C VAL A 117 38.97 -2.17 12.37
N THR A 118 39.99 -1.50 11.89
CA THR A 118 40.75 -0.50 12.63
C THR A 118 40.67 0.82 11.89
N VAL A 119 40.13 1.84 12.57
CA VAL A 119 40.08 3.21 12.08
C VAL A 119 41.14 4.02 12.83
N ILE A 120 41.87 4.84 12.09
CA ILE A 120 42.83 5.77 12.66
C ILE A 120 42.18 7.16 12.63
N ASP A 121 42.07 7.77 13.80
CA ASP A 121 41.45 9.09 13.94
C ASP A 121 42.43 10.24 13.54
N VAL A 122 41.93 11.45 13.60
CA VAL A 122 42.70 12.65 13.26
C VAL A 122 43.94 12.87 14.14
N ASN A 123 43.99 12.27 15.32
CA ASN A 123 45.10 12.36 16.27
C ASN A 123 46.10 11.20 16.11
N GLY A 124 45.81 10.25 15.22
CA GLY A 124 46.61 9.05 15.01
C GLY A 124 46.27 7.90 15.99
N ASN A 125 45.22 8.00 16.79
CA ASN A 125 44.79 6.92 17.67
C ASN A 125 44.08 5.84 16.86
N LYS A 126 44.26 4.60 17.29
CA LYS A 126 43.60 3.43 16.68
C LYS A 126 42.34 3.09 17.44
N HIS A 127 41.25 2.96 16.71
CA HIS A 127 39.95 2.50 17.21
C HIS A 127 39.56 1.20 16.53
N HIS A 128 39.01 0.29 17.32
CA HIS A 128 38.69 -1.07 16.88
C HIS A 128 37.20 -1.31 16.93
N ASN A 129 36.64 -1.87 15.86
CA ASN A 129 35.27 -2.36 15.81
C ASN A 129 35.22 -3.72 15.11
N THR A 130 34.08 -4.35 15.20
CA THR A 130 33.81 -5.63 14.55
C THR A 130 32.56 -5.48 13.69
N ILE A 131 32.64 -5.87 12.44
CA ILE A 131 31.47 -5.89 11.54
C ILE A 131 30.94 -7.32 11.49
N ARG A 132 29.66 -7.49 11.82
CA ARG A 132 28.92 -8.74 11.70
C ARG A 132 27.80 -8.60 10.66
N ILE A 133 27.76 -9.50 9.71
CA ILE A 133 26.63 -9.64 8.80
C ILE A 133 25.62 -10.59 9.42
N LEU A 134 24.38 -10.14 9.51
CA LEU A 134 23.25 -10.93 9.99
C LEU A 134 22.32 -11.23 8.80
N PRO A 135 22.38 -12.46 8.25
CA PRO A 135 21.40 -12.87 7.26
C PRO A 135 20.00 -12.82 7.87
N THR A 136 19.10 -12.08 7.24
CA THR A 136 17.72 -11.92 7.69
C THR A 136 16.77 -12.18 6.53
N PRO A 137 15.58 -12.73 6.76
CA PRO A 137 14.58 -12.75 5.71
C PRO A 137 14.29 -11.32 5.27
N PRO A 138 13.94 -11.08 3.98
CA PRO A 138 13.48 -9.76 3.54
C PRO A 138 12.21 -9.39 4.30
N LYS A 139 11.97 -8.08 4.49
CA LYS A 139 10.77 -7.57 5.19
C LYS A 139 9.48 -8.19 4.64
N THR A 140 9.42 -8.37 3.33
CA THR A 140 8.29 -8.99 2.64
C THR A 140 8.76 -10.02 1.61
N ARG A 141 8.00 -11.10 1.47
CA ARG A 141 8.20 -12.11 0.42
C ARG A 141 6.85 -12.51 -0.16
N PHE A 142 6.74 -12.53 -1.48
CA PHE A 142 5.50 -12.88 -2.17
C PHE A 142 5.59 -14.24 -2.84
N SER A 143 4.47 -14.97 -2.83
CA SER A 143 4.30 -16.22 -3.57
C SER A 143 2.86 -16.34 -4.07
N LYS A 144 2.69 -16.93 -5.23
CA LYS A 144 1.37 -17.33 -5.74
C LYS A 144 1.03 -18.71 -5.18
N LEU A 145 -0.07 -18.83 -4.44
CA LEU A 145 -0.50 -20.11 -3.88
C LEU A 145 -1.26 -20.93 -4.91
N TRP A 146 -2.22 -20.32 -5.58
CA TRP A 146 -3.00 -20.96 -6.63
C TRP A 146 -3.67 -19.92 -7.56
N ASP A 147 -4.11 -20.41 -8.72
CA ASP A 147 -4.80 -19.66 -9.75
C ASP A 147 -5.81 -20.60 -10.40
N LYS A 148 -7.11 -20.34 -10.20
CA LYS A 148 -8.19 -21.22 -10.66
C LYS A 148 -9.30 -20.41 -11.32
N ASN A 149 -9.88 -20.96 -12.37
CA ASN A 149 -11.06 -20.39 -13.00
C ASN A 149 -12.36 -20.85 -12.32
N ALA A 150 -13.48 -20.25 -12.69
CA ALA A 150 -14.79 -20.55 -12.09
C ALA A 150 -15.19 -22.02 -12.28
N VAL A 151 -14.83 -22.65 -13.40
CA VAL A 151 -15.10 -24.08 -13.65
C VAL A 151 -14.31 -24.96 -12.68
N GLU A 152 -13.03 -24.71 -12.49
CA GLU A 152 -12.16 -25.44 -11.55
C GLU A 152 -12.63 -25.30 -10.10
N LEU A 153 -13.28 -24.18 -9.80
CA LEU A 153 -13.87 -23.89 -8.50
C LEU A 153 -15.32 -24.36 -8.34
N ASN A 154 -15.93 -24.94 -9.37
CA ASN A 154 -17.34 -25.31 -9.44
C ASN A 154 -18.31 -24.13 -9.17
N ILE A 155 -17.93 -22.92 -9.57
CA ILE A 155 -18.79 -21.75 -9.56
C ILE A 155 -19.62 -21.77 -10.86
N ALA A 156 -20.96 -21.73 -10.71
CA ALA A 156 -21.85 -21.88 -11.85
C ALA A 156 -21.88 -20.63 -12.75
N SER A 157 -21.71 -19.45 -12.18
CA SER A 157 -21.71 -18.18 -12.89
C SER A 157 -20.30 -17.68 -13.16
N ARG A 158 -20.13 -17.00 -14.28
CA ARG A 158 -18.92 -16.19 -14.54
C ARG A 158 -18.84 -14.95 -13.67
N ASN A 159 -19.98 -14.47 -13.18
CA ASN A 159 -20.10 -13.20 -12.48
C ASN A 159 -19.78 -13.37 -11.01
N ILE A 160 -18.49 -13.26 -10.69
CA ILE A 160 -17.97 -13.19 -9.33
C ILE A 160 -17.97 -11.71 -8.95
N THR A 161 -18.80 -11.32 -8.00
CA THR A 161 -19.07 -9.92 -7.68
C THR A 161 -18.44 -9.44 -6.39
N GLY A 162 -17.89 -10.35 -5.56
CA GLY A 162 -17.24 -9.96 -4.33
C GLY A 162 -16.35 -11.05 -3.75
N LEU A 163 -15.31 -10.65 -3.06
CA LEU A 163 -14.41 -11.49 -2.30
C LEU A 163 -14.34 -11.02 -0.85
N ALA A 164 -14.33 -11.96 0.07
CA ALA A 164 -14.07 -11.71 1.49
C ALA A 164 -13.19 -12.82 2.06
N ILE A 165 -12.16 -12.50 2.82
CA ILE A 165 -11.29 -13.50 3.44
C ILE A 165 -11.35 -13.34 4.96
N ASN A 166 -11.59 -14.43 5.66
CA ASN A 166 -11.54 -14.48 7.11
C ASN A 166 -10.90 -15.79 7.59
N ALA A 167 -10.90 -16.03 8.89
CA ALA A 167 -10.33 -17.24 9.48
C ALA A 167 -10.99 -18.54 8.98
N GLN A 168 -12.22 -18.48 8.47
CA GLN A 168 -12.96 -19.63 7.92
C GLN A 168 -12.56 -19.93 6.47
N GLY A 169 -11.95 -19.01 5.77
CA GLY A 169 -11.48 -19.17 4.39
C GLY A 169 -11.78 -18.00 3.47
N LEU A 170 -11.59 -18.23 2.17
CA LEU A 170 -11.98 -17.31 1.11
C LEU A 170 -13.45 -17.50 0.78
N ASN A 171 -14.23 -16.44 0.94
CA ASN A 171 -15.64 -16.39 0.55
C ASN A 171 -15.74 -15.69 -0.80
N VAL A 172 -16.38 -16.32 -1.76
CA VAL A 172 -16.54 -15.86 -3.13
C VAL A 172 -18.02 -15.64 -3.38
N GLN A 173 -18.41 -14.40 -3.53
CA GLN A 173 -19.78 -14.01 -3.82
C GLN A 173 -20.07 -14.13 -5.32
N GLU A 174 -21.03 -14.96 -5.67
CA GLU A 174 -21.59 -15.06 -7.00
C GLU A 174 -22.75 -14.07 -7.17
N TYR A 175 -22.90 -13.54 -8.38
CA TYR A 175 -23.96 -12.60 -8.73
C TYR A 175 -25.38 -13.08 -8.43
N ASP A 176 -25.67 -14.38 -8.64
CA ASP A 176 -27.00 -14.95 -8.53
C ASP A 176 -27.40 -15.37 -7.10
N GLY A 177 -26.54 -15.10 -6.11
CA GLY A 177 -26.94 -15.24 -4.72
C GLY A 177 -26.36 -16.43 -3.98
N LYS A 178 -25.16 -16.90 -4.37
CA LYS A 178 -24.41 -17.90 -3.62
C LYS A 178 -23.06 -17.38 -3.19
N ILE A 179 -22.60 -17.84 -2.04
CA ILE A 179 -21.26 -17.60 -1.53
C ILE A 179 -20.56 -18.94 -1.45
N TYR A 180 -19.51 -19.11 -2.22
CA TYR A 180 -18.68 -20.30 -2.18
C TYR A 180 -17.50 -20.05 -1.24
N ARG A 181 -17.30 -20.93 -0.28
CA ARG A 181 -16.17 -20.85 0.64
C ARG A 181 -15.11 -21.86 0.27
N TYR A 182 -13.87 -21.40 0.18
CA TYR A 182 -12.68 -22.19 -0.15
C TYR A 182 -11.64 -22.08 0.95
N ASP A 183 -10.85 -23.14 1.10
CA ASP A 183 -9.61 -23.09 1.85
C ASP A 183 -8.66 -22.11 1.16
N MET A 184 -8.19 -21.10 1.88
CA MET A 184 -7.38 -20.02 1.30
C MET A 184 -5.99 -20.51 0.82
N LYS A 185 -5.45 -21.58 1.40
CA LYS A 185 -4.10 -22.10 1.06
C LYS A 185 -4.13 -22.99 -0.17
N THR A 186 -5.20 -23.72 -0.42
CA THR A 186 -5.29 -24.75 -1.48
C THR A 186 -6.35 -24.44 -2.54
N GLY A 187 -7.29 -23.57 -2.27
CA GLY A 187 -8.46 -23.33 -3.12
C GLY A 187 -9.39 -24.54 -3.22
N SER A 188 -9.37 -25.42 -2.20
CA SER A 188 -10.33 -26.55 -2.09
C SER A 188 -11.65 -26.07 -1.53
N SER A 189 -12.76 -26.58 -2.07
CA SER A 189 -14.10 -26.24 -1.59
C SER A 189 -14.31 -26.65 -0.14
N VAL A 190 -14.86 -25.76 0.67
CA VAL A 190 -15.20 -25.98 2.08
C VAL A 190 -16.71 -26.12 2.23
N THR A 191 -17.48 -25.13 1.77
CA THR A 191 -18.95 -25.11 1.88
C THR A 191 -19.52 -24.07 0.92
N THR A 192 -20.85 -24.13 0.76
CA THR A 192 -21.62 -23.09 0.06
C THR A 192 -22.63 -22.50 1.05
N ILE A 193 -22.78 -21.18 1.00
CA ILE A 193 -23.71 -20.40 1.81
C ILE A 193 -24.69 -19.74 0.84
N GLU A 194 -25.99 -19.82 1.14
CA GLU A 194 -26.97 -19.03 0.39
C GLU A 194 -26.82 -17.57 0.79
N ALA A 195 -26.77 -16.65 -0.16
CA ALA A 195 -26.67 -15.23 0.14
C ALA A 195 -27.97 -14.69 0.76
N ALA A 196 -27.87 -13.57 1.49
CA ALA A 196 -29.02 -12.91 2.11
C ALA A 196 -30.10 -12.52 1.10
N ARG A 197 -29.69 -12.17 -0.11
CA ARG A 197 -30.54 -11.82 -1.25
C ARG A 197 -29.96 -12.42 -2.52
N SER A 198 -30.80 -12.59 -3.51
CA SER A 198 -30.38 -12.87 -4.87
C SER A 198 -30.05 -11.56 -5.59
N PHE A 199 -29.11 -11.59 -6.52
CA PHE A 199 -28.82 -10.52 -7.46
C PHE A 199 -28.05 -9.31 -6.88
N MET A 200 -26.96 -8.94 -7.53
CA MET A 200 -26.11 -7.75 -7.24
C MET A 200 -25.52 -7.73 -5.82
N MET A 201 -25.17 -8.90 -5.29
CA MET A 201 -24.53 -8.99 -3.98
C MET A 201 -23.02 -8.80 -4.10
N LYS A 202 -22.45 -8.11 -3.11
CA LYS A 202 -21.01 -7.93 -2.89
C LYS A 202 -20.61 -8.50 -1.54
N ALA A 203 -19.32 -8.74 -1.34
CA ALA A 203 -18.79 -9.26 -0.08
C ALA A 203 -17.58 -8.46 0.39
N ASP A 204 -17.44 -8.29 1.68
CA ASP A 204 -16.27 -7.74 2.36
C ASP A 204 -16.11 -8.45 3.72
N THR A 205 -15.05 -8.14 4.44
CA THR A 205 -14.78 -8.64 5.78
C THR A 205 -14.55 -7.46 6.71
N ASP A 206 -15.22 -7.44 7.85
CA ASP A 206 -14.97 -6.47 8.90
C ASP A 206 -13.66 -6.78 9.68
N ASP A 207 -13.25 -5.90 10.59
CA ASP A 207 -12.00 -6.04 11.35
C ASP A 207 -12.03 -7.23 12.33
N ALA A 208 -13.23 -7.71 12.72
CA ALA A 208 -13.40 -8.88 13.56
C ALA A 208 -13.43 -10.20 12.76
N GLY A 209 -13.49 -10.11 11.44
CA GLY A 209 -13.51 -11.27 10.54
C GLY A 209 -14.90 -11.78 10.20
N HIS A 210 -15.95 -10.99 10.44
CA HIS A 210 -17.29 -11.35 9.99
C HIS A 210 -17.39 -11.20 8.47
N LEU A 211 -18.06 -12.15 7.82
CA LEU A 211 -18.44 -12.01 6.42
C LEU A 211 -19.57 -10.99 6.34
N VAL A 212 -19.31 -9.86 5.70
CA VAL A 212 -20.30 -8.81 5.44
C VAL A 212 -20.66 -8.84 3.98
N THR A 213 -21.94 -8.75 3.66
CA THR A 213 -22.44 -8.74 2.29
C THR A 213 -23.36 -7.55 2.08
N ALA A 214 -23.28 -6.95 0.91
CA ALA A 214 -24.12 -5.82 0.55
C ALA A 214 -24.84 -6.08 -0.77
N ARG A 215 -26.07 -5.58 -0.87
CA ARG A 215 -26.83 -5.45 -2.11
C ARG A 215 -26.88 -3.99 -2.50
N ASP A 216 -26.50 -3.68 -3.73
CA ASP A 216 -26.61 -2.33 -4.24
C ASP A 216 -28.06 -1.94 -4.62
N ASN A 217 -28.32 -0.64 -4.80
CA ASN A 217 -29.63 -0.13 -5.21
C ASN A 217 -29.84 -0.20 -6.74
N THR A 218 -29.28 -1.18 -7.41
CA THR A 218 -29.57 -1.37 -8.85
C THR A 218 -31.04 -1.72 -9.03
N TYR A 219 -31.69 -1.09 -9.99
CA TYR A 219 -33.11 -1.25 -10.32
C TYR A 219 -34.08 -0.91 -9.17
N GLY A 220 -33.71 -0.06 -8.23
CA GLY A 220 -34.56 0.34 -7.12
C GLY A 220 -34.71 -0.72 -6.04
N ALA A 221 -33.72 -1.57 -5.89
CA ALA A 221 -33.74 -2.65 -4.89
C ALA A 221 -33.45 -2.18 -3.46
N GLY A 222 -32.84 -0.99 -3.30
CA GLY A 222 -32.33 -0.49 -2.03
C GLY A 222 -30.91 -0.95 -1.73
N PHE A 223 -30.17 -0.14 -0.98
CA PHE A 223 -28.87 -0.54 -0.44
C PHE A 223 -29.06 -1.26 0.88
N MET A 224 -28.70 -2.53 0.91
CA MET A 224 -28.88 -3.40 2.07
C MET A 224 -27.57 -4.04 2.45
N VAL A 225 -27.24 -4.04 3.75
CA VAL A 225 -26.01 -4.67 4.27
C VAL A 225 -26.35 -5.68 5.34
N TYR A 226 -25.71 -6.83 5.27
CA TYR A 226 -25.87 -7.96 6.17
C TYR A 226 -24.51 -8.45 6.66
N TYR A 227 -24.46 -9.02 7.85
CA TYR A 227 -23.36 -9.92 8.22
C TYR A 227 -23.84 -11.34 8.36
N TYR A 228 -22.96 -12.31 8.15
CA TYR A 228 -23.26 -13.72 8.31
C TYR A 228 -22.86 -14.19 9.70
N ASP A 229 -23.84 -14.62 10.51
CA ASP A 229 -23.59 -15.22 11.82
C ASP A 229 -23.19 -16.70 11.64
N GLU A 230 -21.91 -16.98 11.83
CA GLU A 230 -21.34 -18.34 11.67
C GLU A 230 -21.93 -19.35 12.66
N THR A 231 -22.41 -18.91 13.81
CA THR A 231 -23.01 -19.78 14.84
C THR A 231 -24.44 -20.16 14.48
N LYS A 232 -25.24 -19.17 14.12
CA LYS A 232 -26.65 -19.37 13.76
C LYS A 232 -26.85 -19.85 12.33
N LYS A 233 -25.83 -19.68 11.47
CA LYS A 233 -25.88 -19.95 10.02
C LYS A 233 -26.95 -19.13 9.30
N GLU A 234 -27.05 -17.84 9.67
CA GLU A 234 -28.04 -16.93 9.10
C GLU A 234 -27.41 -15.56 8.82
N HIS A 235 -28.02 -14.83 7.89
CA HIS A 235 -27.67 -13.45 7.62
C HIS A 235 -28.48 -12.52 8.52
N ILE A 236 -27.80 -11.62 9.21
CA ILE A 236 -28.38 -10.59 10.06
C ILE A 236 -28.33 -9.25 9.31
N LEU A 237 -29.48 -8.61 9.18
CA LEU A 237 -29.59 -7.30 8.54
C LEU A 237 -28.99 -6.22 9.43
N LEU A 238 -28.06 -5.43 8.88
CA LEU A 238 -27.44 -4.27 9.54
C LEU A 238 -28.03 -2.96 9.02
N LEU A 239 -28.26 -2.85 7.73
CA LEU A 239 -28.69 -1.64 7.05
C LEU A 239 -29.73 -1.96 5.98
N ASP A 240 -30.82 -1.21 5.94
CA ASP A 240 -31.83 -1.24 4.89
C ASP A 240 -32.20 0.19 4.48
N TYR A 241 -31.57 0.71 3.42
CA TYR A 241 -31.88 2.00 2.84
C TYR A 241 -32.65 1.80 1.54
N THR A 242 -33.98 1.91 1.63
CA THR A 242 -34.86 1.57 0.52
C THR A 242 -34.93 2.66 -0.53
N ALA A 243 -35.25 2.31 -1.78
CA ALA A 243 -35.49 3.29 -2.85
C ALA A 243 -36.65 4.23 -2.50
N GLY A 244 -37.69 3.73 -1.79
CA GLY A 244 -38.81 4.52 -1.32
C GLY A 244 -38.45 5.60 -0.31
N ASP A 245 -37.33 5.44 0.38
CA ASP A 245 -36.79 6.40 1.34
C ASP A 245 -35.76 7.36 0.72
N GLY A 246 -35.58 7.31 -0.59
CA GLY A 246 -34.67 8.20 -1.33
C GLY A 246 -33.25 7.68 -1.49
N CYS A 247 -33.05 6.36 -1.37
CA CYS A 247 -31.77 5.74 -1.66
C CYS A 247 -31.33 6.04 -3.10
N PRO A 248 -30.15 6.63 -3.32
CA PRO A 248 -29.65 6.90 -4.67
C PRO A 248 -29.56 5.64 -5.52
N ASP A 249 -29.80 5.77 -6.83
CA ASP A 249 -29.60 4.70 -7.77
C ASP A 249 -28.14 4.19 -7.73
N ASP A 250 -27.98 2.88 -7.83
CA ASP A 250 -26.69 2.18 -7.79
C ASP A 250 -25.84 2.42 -6.52
N LEU A 251 -26.39 2.99 -5.45
CA LEU A 251 -25.70 3.09 -4.17
C LEU A 251 -25.34 1.72 -3.64
N GLY A 252 -24.10 1.55 -3.24
CA GLY A 252 -23.54 0.25 -2.83
C GLY A 252 -22.90 -0.53 -3.98
N TYR A 253 -22.80 0.08 -5.18
CA TYR A 253 -22.03 -0.48 -6.29
C TYR A 253 -20.61 -0.86 -5.84
N GLU A 254 -20.00 -0.01 -5.02
CA GLU A 254 -18.87 -0.37 -4.15
C GLU A 254 -19.23 -0.04 -2.70
N PHE A 255 -18.77 -0.89 -1.78
CA PHE A 255 -18.95 -0.68 -0.35
C PHE A 255 -17.70 -1.14 0.41
N SER A 256 -17.53 -0.61 1.61
CA SER A 256 -16.50 -1.08 2.53
C SER A 256 -16.98 -1.00 3.97
N VAL A 257 -16.33 -1.77 4.83
CA VAL A 257 -16.63 -1.86 6.26
C VAL A 257 -15.35 -1.71 7.06
N ILE A 258 -15.44 -1.05 8.20
CA ILE A 258 -14.35 -0.97 9.19
C ILE A 258 -14.93 -1.08 10.60
N GLY A 259 -14.16 -1.66 11.52
CA GLY A 259 -14.58 -1.97 12.87
C GLY A 259 -15.26 -3.34 12.96
N ASP A 260 -15.81 -3.66 14.12
CA ASP A 260 -16.59 -4.89 14.35
C ASP A 260 -18.07 -4.56 14.23
N VAL A 261 -18.74 -5.07 13.22
CA VAL A 261 -20.16 -4.77 12.96
C VAL A 261 -21.11 -5.35 14.01
N THR A 262 -20.62 -6.15 14.93
CA THR A 262 -21.41 -6.77 16.00
C THR A 262 -21.13 -6.20 17.38
N SER A 263 -20.01 -5.47 17.54
CA SER A 263 -19.54 -5.00 18.85
C SER A 263 -18.70 -3.74 18.72
N GLY A 264 -18.88 -2.77 19.63
CA GLY A 264 -18.18 -1.51 19.59
C GLY A 264 -18.60 -0.65 18.41
N LYS A 265 -17.68 0.23 17.98
CA LYS A 265 -17.89 1.17 16.88
C LYS A 265 -17.52 0.54 15.54
N ALA A 266 -18.37 0.71 14.55
CA ALA A 266 -18.08 0.32 13.18
C ALA A 266 -18.66 1.33 12.18
N PHE A 267 -18.18 1.30 10.93
CA PHE A 267 -18.72 2.13 9.84
C PHE A 267 -18.97 1.28 8.60
N ILE A 268 -20.08 1.56 7.94
CA ILE A 268 -20.40 1.06 6.60
C ILE A 268 -20.31 2.24 5.64
N TYR A 269 -19.59 2.07 4.53
CA TYR A 269 -19.47 3.04 3.46
C TYR A 269 -20.14 2.51 2.20
N GLY A 270 -20.82 3.38 1.47
CA GLY A 270 -21.42 3.07 0.19
C GLY A 270 -21.17 4.18 -0.83
N MET A 271 -20.92 3.78 -2.06
CA MET A 271 -20.71 4.70 -3.18
C MET A 271 -21.58 4.29 -4.37
N ALA A 272 -21.94 5.29 -5.17
CA ALA A 272 -22.66 5.09 -6.42
C ALA A 272 -21.83 5.61 -7.59
N PRO A 273 -21.79 4.92 -8.74
CA PRO A 273 -21.16 5.41 -9.95
C PRO A 273 -21.69 6.79 -10.35
N GLY A 274 -20.81 7.65 -10.86
CA GLY A 274 -21.19 8.98 -11.32
C GLY A 274 -21.45 10.02 -10.22
N MET A 275 -21.29 9.67 -8.95
CA MET A 275 -21.48 10.58 -7.82
C MET A 275 -20.15 10.91 -7.13
N MET A 276 -20.05 12.16 -6.62
CA MET A 276 -18.90 12.62 -5.84
C MET A 276 -19.18 12.60 -4.32
N THR A 277 -20.22 11.89 -3.92
CA THR A 277 -20.66 11.81 -2.54
C THR A 277 -20.38 10.41 -2.01
N ILE A 278 -19.69 10.36 -0.88
CA ILE A 278 -19.47 9.16 -0.10
C ILE A 278 -20.55 9.11 0.96
N TYR A 279 -21.32 8.05 1.01
CA TYR A 279 -22.34 7.80 2.02
C TYR A 279 -21.77 6.88 3.08
N TYR A 280 -22.04 7.17 4.36
CA TYR A 280 -21.60 6.29 5.43
C TYR A 280 -22.55 6.28 6.62
N TRP A 281 -22.57 5.14 7.30
CA TRP A 281 -23.37 4.89 8.50
C TRP A 281 -22.44 4.44 9.62
N GLU A 282 -22.74 4.93 10.83
CA GLU A 282 -22.08 4.50 12.06
C GLU A 282 -22.96 3.44 12.74
N LEU A 283 -22.31 2.38 13.22
CA LEU A 283 -22.89 1.37 14.08
C LEU A 283 -22.21 1.45 15.45
N GLN A 284 -22.99 1.11 16.47
CA GLN A 284 -22.51 0.90 17.83
C GLN A 284 -23.14 -0.39 18.38
N ASP A 285 -22.30 -1.36 18.77
CA ASP A 285 -22.71 -2.65 19.31
C ASP A 285 -23.76 -3.38 18.46
N GLY A 286 -23.56 -3.36 17.15
CA GLY A 286 -24.42 -4.03 16.17
C GLY A 286 -25.67 -3.25 15.73
N GLU A 287 -25.90 -2.09 16.30
CA GLU A 287 -27.07 -1.25 16.00
C GLU A 287 -26.68 0.01 15.23
N LEU A 288 -27.51 0.43 14.27
CA LEU A 288 -27.30 1.69 13.55
C LEU A 288 -27.47 2.90 14.48
N VAL A 289 -26.41 3.72 14.60
CA VAL A 289 -26.48 5.06 15.21
C VAL A 289 -26.98 6.04 14.19
N THR A 290 -26.49 5.96 12.97
CA THR A 290 -26.96 6.77 11.83
C THR A 290 -28.24 6.12 11.27
N PRO A 291 -29.38 6.86 11.18
CA PRO A 291 -30.60 6.30 10.59
C PRO A 291 -30.36 5.80 9.16
N ALA A 292 -30.95 4.67 8.80
CA ALA A 292 -30.74 4.03 7.51
C ALA A 292 -31.00 4.98 6.32
N ASN A 293 -32.07 5.76 6.39
CA ASN A 293 -32.49 6.72 5.35
C ASN A 293 -31.93 8.14 5.52
N GLN A 294 -30.99 8.34 6.45
CA GLN A 294 -30.32 9.64 6.68
C GLN A 294 -28.80 9.42 6.84
N PRO A 295 -28.12 8.88 5.81
CA PRO A 295 -26.68 8.64 5.88
C PRO A 295 -25.93 9.93 6.15
N ASN A 296 -24.81 9.81 6.84
CA ASN A 296 -23.78 10.84 6.80
C ASN A 296 -23.21 10.92 5.39
N THR A 297 -22.75 12.09 5.02
CA THR A 297 -22.16 12.30 3.69
C THR A 297 -20.84 13.01 3.78
N LEU A 298 -19.87 12.55 2.99
CA LEU A 298 -18.62 13.21 2.76
C LEU A 298 -18.50 13.50 1.27
N ARG A 299 -18.33 14.76 0.91
CA ARG A 299 -18.13 15.17 -0.47
C ARG A 299 -16.67 15.45 -0.72
N TYR A 300 -16.07 14.72 -1.64
CA TYR A 300 -14.68 14.89 -2.03
C TYR A 300 -14.60 15.86 -3.23
N GLY A 301 -14.17 17.11 -2.97
CA GLY A 301 -14.19 18.20 -3.96
C GLY A 301 -13.06 18.22 -5.00
N PRO A 302 -11.80 17.83 -4.66
CA PRO A 302 -10.66 17.99 -5.58
C PRO A 302 -10.77 17.21 -6.88
N ALA A 303 -11.51 16.11 -6.89
CA ALA A 303 -11.57 15.22 -8.05
C ALA A 303 -12.38 15.74 -9.23
N GLY A 304 -13.24 16.74 -9.07
CA GLY A 304 -14.06 17.32 -10.13
C GLY A 304 -14.74 16.31 -11.07
N GLY A 305 -15.99 16.48 -11.39
CA GLY A 305 -16.68 15.62 -12.35
C GLY A 305 -17.34 14.38 -11.75
N ASN A 306 -17.80 13.50 -12.61
CA ASN A 306 -18.44 12.25 -12.23
C ASN A 306 -17.36 11.18 -11.98
N TRP A 307 -17.50 10.45 -10.87
CA TRP A 307 -16.66 9.30 -10.59
C TRP A 307 -17.33 8.03 -11.11
N ASP A 308 -16.70 7.39 -12.05
CA ASP A 308 -17.01 6.01 -12.36
C ASP A 308 -16.18 5.12 -11.42
N ARG A 309 -16.79 4.11 -10.83
CA ARG A 309 -16.16 3.12 -9.94
C ARG A 309 -15.32 3.71 -8.83
N ALA A 310 -15.90 4.62 -8.08
CA ALA A 310 -15.26 5.14 -6.90
C ALA A 310 -15.41 4.15 -5.74
N GLN A 311 -14.30 3.86 -5.06
CA GLN A 311 -14.24 3.04 -3.88
C GLN A 311 -13.53 3.81 -2.77
N VAL A 312 -14.04 3.68 -1.56
CA VAL A 312 -13.48 4.33 -0.38
C VAL A 312 -13.22 3.31 0.73
N GLN A 313 -12.12 3.48 1.46
CA GLN A 313 -11.86 2.80 2.72
C GLN A 313 -11.43 3.83 3.76
N ARG A 314 -11.88 3.65 4.99
CA ARG A 314 -11.46 4.47 6.13
C ARG A 314 -10.23 3.84 6.77
N ALA A 315 -9.28 4.65 7.25
CA ALA A 315 -8.01 4.18 7.80
C ALA A 315 -8.12 3.67 9.24
N SER A 316 -8.99 4.26 10.06
CA SER A 316 -9.20 3.90 11.46
C SER A 316 -10.60 4.28 11.94
N LEU A 317 -10.93 3.91 13.18
CA LEU A 317 -12.20 4.30 13.83
C LEU A 317 -12.16 5.71 14.45
N ASP A 318 -11.01 6.39 14.43
CA ASP A 318 -10.85 7.73 15.00
C ASP A 318 -11.62 8.77 14.19
N ASP A 319 -12.15 9.79 14.83
CA ASP A 319 -12.99 10.80 14.18
C ASP A 319 -12.24 11.61 13.12
N ASP A 320 -10.94 11.78 13.28
CA ASP A 320 -10.03 12.45 12.34
C ASP A 320 -9.31 11.49 11.38
N SER A 321 -9.85 10.28 11.21
CA SER A 321 -9.28 9.24 10.34
C SER A 321 -9.15 9.70 8.90
N ASP A 322 -8.02 9.38 8.30
CA ASP A 322 -7.83 9.45 6.85
C ASP A 322 -8.77 8.49 6.10
N HIS A 323 -8.97 8.80 4.83
CA HIS A 323 -9.68 7.95 3.89
C HIS A 323 -8.80 7.66 2.68
N TYR A 324 -8.88 6.46 2.20
CA TYR A 324 -8.29 6.00 0.94
C TYR A 324 -9.40 5.99 -0.12
N LEU A 325 -9.13 6.58 -1.27
CA LEU A 325 -10.12 6.70 -2.34
C LEU A 325 -9.49 6.33 -3.67
N SER A 326 -10.06 5.35 -4.34
CA SER A 326 -9.82 5.11 -5.75
C SER A 326 -11.03 5.58 -6.55
N PHE A 327 -10.80 6.27 -7.66
CA PHE A 327 -11.87 6.66 -8.57
C PHE A 327 -11.34 6.74 -10.00
N TYR A 328 -12.23 6.49 -10.94
CA TYR A 328 -11.97 6.70 -12.34
C TYR A 328 -12.61 8.03 -12.75
N SER A 329 -11.79 8.99 -13.12
CA SER A 329 -12.28 10.24 -13.68
C SER A 329 -12.20 10.15 -15.20
N PRO A 330 -13.31 9.95 -15.91
CA PRO A 330 -13.35 10.18 -17.34
C PRO A 330 -13.20 11.67 -17.55
N SER A 331 -11.97 12.20 -17.53
CA SER A 331 -11.79 13.60 -17.89
C SER A 331 -12.34 13.79 -19.31
N THR A 332 -12.87 14.98 -19.58
CA THR A 332 -13.50 15.42 -20.82
C THR A 332 -12.63 15.34 -22.08
N ALA A 333 -11.50 14.69 -22.05
CA ALA A 333 -10.66 14.40 -23.20
C ALA A 333 -11.06 13.05 -23.82
N ASP A 334 -11.09 12.97 -25.15
CA ASP A 334 -11.47 11.81 -25.93
C ASP A 334 -10.91 10.51 -25.38
N GLU A 335 -11.76 9.52 -25.16
CA GLU A 335 -11.40 8.18 -24.71
C GLU A 335 -10.39 7.48 -25.64
N ASP A 336 -10.23 7.98 -26.87
CA ASP A 336 -9.37 7.43 -27.91
C ASP A 336 -7.95 8.03 -27.95
N ASP A 337 -7.64 9.02 -27.10
CA ASP A 337 -6.32 9.64 -27.11
C ASP A 337 -5.35 8.95 -26.14
N GLU A 338 -4.70 7.89 -26.64
CA GLU A 338 -3.67 7.13 -25.94
C GLU A 338 -2.44 8.00 -25.55
N THR A 339 -2.32 9.21 -26.12
CA THR A 339 -1.15 10.08 -25.91
C THR A 339 -1.25 10.96 -24.68
N GLN A 340 -2.39 10.99 -23.99
CA GLN A 340 -2.60 11.74 -22.77
C GLN A 340 -2.30 10.92 -21.51
N GLU A 341 -1.18 10.22 -21.50
CA GLU A 341 -0.65 9.58 -20.31
C GLU A 341 -0.65 10.58 -19.14
N GLY A 342 -1.22 10.18 -18.01
CA GLY A 342 -1.26 10.95 -16.77
C GLY A 342 -2.49 11.83 -16.55
N LYS A 343 -3.39 12.02 -17.53
CA LYS A 343 -4.61 12.83 -17.35
C LYS A 343 -5.92 12.03 -17.30
N LYS A 344 -5.87 10.78 -17.71
CA LYS A 344 -7.01 9.85 -17.77
C LYS A 344 -6.74 8.62 -16.92
N GLY A 345 -7.81 7.95 -16.52
CA GLY A 345 -7.72 6.69 -15.79
C GLY A 345 -8.03 6.84 -14.31
N SER A 346 -7.80 5.76 -13.59
CA SER A 346 -7.98 5.74 -12.15
C SER A 346 -6.97 6.64 -11.43
N ARG A 347 -7.40 7.15 -10.29
CA ARG A 347 -6.59 7.87 -9.32
C ARG A 347 -6.69 7.16 -7.98
N PHE A 348 -5.62 7.21 -7.21
CA PHE A 348 -5.62 6.76 -5.83
C PHE A 348 -5.14 7.88 -4.92
N HIS A 349 -6.02 8.28 -4.01
CA HIS A 349 -5.79 9.37 -3.08
C HIS A 349 -5.87 8.90 -1.63
N ILE A 350 -5.05 9.50 -0.79
CA ILE A 350 -5.25 9.51 0.66
C ILE A 350 -5.67 10.94 1.03
N PHE A 351 -6.78 11.08 1.71
CA PHE A 351 -7.24 12.38 2.15
C PHE A 351 -7.67 12.40 3.61
N SER A 352 -7.35 13.48 4.29
CA SER A 352 -7.77 13.74 5.65
C SER A 352 -9.18 14.34 5.70
N PRO A 353 -9.86 14.33 6.86
CA PRO A 353 -11.11 15.07 7.05
C PRO A 353 -10.99 16.56 6.75
N TYR A 354 -9.77 17.10 6.78
CA TYR A 354 -9.46 18.51 6.46
C TYR A 354 -9.15 18.74 4.97
N MET A 355 -9.35 17.70 4.12
CA MET A 355 -9.09 17.73 2.68
C MET A 355 -7.63 17.95 2.30
N GLU A 356 -6.69 17.58 3.16
CA GLU A 356 -5.30 17.39 2.78
C GLU A 356 -5.19 16.11 1.95
N VAL A 357 -4.66 16.23 0.74
CA VAL A 357 -4.64 15.13 -0.24
C VAL A 357 -3.22 14.75 -0.57
N THR A 358 -2.94 13.44 -0.55
CA THR A 358 -1.77 12.83 -1.17
C THR A 358 -2.25 11.95 -2.31
N GLU A 359 -1.76 12.20 -3.52
CA GLU A 359 -2.07 11.40 -4.71
C GLU A 359 -0.91 10.45 -5.02
N MET A 360 -1.23 9.20 -5.36
CA MET A 360 -0.25 8.28 -5.91
C MET A 360 0.08 8.67 -7.35
N ASN A 361 1.38 8.65 -7.71
CA ASN A 361 1.81 8.92 -9.07
C ASN A 361 1.06 7.99 -10.05
N PRO A 362 0.31 8.55 -11.03
CA PRO A 362 -0.48 7.75 -11.96
C PRO A 362 0.34 6.76 -12.81
N GLN A 363 1.64 6.95 -12.93
CA GLN A 363 2.53 6.01 -13.64
C GLN A 363 2.85 4.75 -12.82
N SER A 364 2.55 4.76 -11.53
CA SER A 364 2.83 3.62 -10.64
C SER A 364 1.80 2.50 -10.75
N HIS A 365 0.61 2.79 -11.25
CA HIS A 365 -0.45 1.80 -11.47
C HIS A 365 -0.93 1.80 -12.93
N ALA A 366 -1.70 0.78 -13.30
CA ALA A 366 -2.30 0.72 -14.63
C ALA A 366 -3.45 1.73 -14.78
N TYR A 367 -3.92 1.90 -16.00
CA TYR A 367 -4.97 2.86 -16.36
C TYR A 367 -6.25 2.72 -15.52
N LYS A 368 -6.62 1.49 -15.13
CA LYS A 368 -7.78 1.20 -14.28
C LYS A 368 -7.33 0.50 -13.00
N ILE A 369 -7.71 1.04 -11.87
CA ILE A 369 -7.76 0.31 -10.60
C ILE A 369 -9.19 -0.23 -10.51
N LEU A 370 -9.35 -1.56 -10.63
CA LEU A 370 -10.66 -2.20 -10.58
C LEU A 370 -11.17 -2.28 -9.15
N ASP A 371 -10.26 -2.52 -8.22
CA ASP A 371 -10.51 -2.55 -6.79
C ASP A 371 -9.20 -2.39 -6.01
N PHE A 372 -9.28 -2.01 -4.73
CA PHE A 372 -8.14 -1.94 -3.83
C PHE A 372 -8.50 -2.36 -2.40
N LYS A 373 -7.50 -2.82 -1.68
CA LYS A 373 -7.60 -3.06 -0.24
C LYS A 373 -6.37 -2.50 0.47
N VAL A 374 -6.59 -1.61 1.44
CA VAL A 374 -5.54 -1.14 2.35
C VAL A 374 -5.52 -2.02 3.58
N PHE A 375 -4.33 -2.37 4.04
CA PHE A 375 -4.14 -3.16 5.25
C PHE A 375 -2.88 -2.74 6.00
N THR A 376 -2.91 -2.88 7.31
CA THR A 376 -1.80 -2.52 8.20
C THR A 376 -1.22 -3.77 8.84
N VAL A 377 0.11 -3.85 8.84
CA VAL A 377 0.87 -4.89 9.54
C VAL A 377 1.90 -4.20 10.43
N ASN A 378 1.76 -4.35 11.74
CA ASN A 378 2.44 -3.51 12.73
C ASN A 378 2.16 -2.02 12.45
N ASN A 379 3.21 -1.26 12.11
CA ASN A 379 3.10 0.16 11.77
C ASN A 379 3.25 0.43 10.26
N ASP A 380 3.39 -0.62 9.46
CA ASP A 380 3.52 -0.48 8.02
C ASP A 380 2.15 -0.59 7.36
N VAL A 381 1.87 0.35 6.47
CA VAL A 381 0.62 0.42 5.71
C VAL A 381 0.88 0.01 4.28
N PHE A 382 0.06 -0.89 3.78
CA PHE A 382 0.13 -1.42 2.43
C PHE A 382 -1.18 -1.21 1.70
N VAL A 383 -1.10 -1.08 0.37
CA VAL A 383 -2.27 -1.15 -0.49
C VAL A 383 -2.05 -2.20 -1.57
N ALA A 384 -3.04 -3.07 -1.73
CA ALA A 384 -3.10 -4.03 -2.82
C ALA A 384 -4.11 -3.55 -3.85
N PHE A 385 -3.74 -3.55 -5.14
CA PHE A 385 -4.60 -3.24 -6.27
C PHE A 385 -4.84 -4.46 -7.11
N ILE A 386 -6.07 -4.62 -7.61
CA ILE A 386 -6.32 -5.32 -8.86
C ILE A 386 -6.47 -4.27 -9.95
N GLU A 387 -5.56 -4.24 -10.92
CA GLU A 387 -5.45 -3.21 -11.94
C GLU A 387 -5.52 -3.78 -13.35
N GLN A 388 -5.93 -2.97 -14.31
CA GLN A 388 -6.08 -3.33 -15.70
C GLN A 388 -5.65 -2.17 -16.62
N GLY A 389 -5.14 -2.49 -17.81
CA GLY A 389 -4.87 -1.51 -18.85
C GLY A 389 -6.14 -0.82 -19.39
N TYR A 390 -5.95 0.08 -20.32
CA TYR A 390 -7.02 0.95 -20.88
C TYR A 390 -8.17 0.16 -21.50
N THR A 391 -7.86 -0.80 -22.37
CA THR A 391 -8.87 -1.55 -23.12
C THR A 391 -9.54 -2.63 -22.28
N ALA A 392 -10.78 -2.99 -22.63
CA ALA A 392 -11.51 -4.07 -21.94
C ALA A 392 -10.82 -5.43 -22.06
N TRP A 393 -9.96 -5.62 -23.04
CA TRP A 393 -9.14 -6.82 -23.28
C TRP A 393 -7.69 -6.68 -22.81
N ALA A 394 -7.34 -5.60 -22.13
CA ALA A 394 -6.01 -5.47 -21.54
C ALA A 394 -5.82 -6.46 -20.39
N ASN A 395 -4.60 -6.91 -20.23
CA ASN A 395 -4.23 -7.79 -19.13
C ASN A 395 -4.45 -7.07 -17.78
N ALA A 396 -4.89 -7.83 -16.81
CA ALA A 396 -4.96 -7.38 -15.43
C ALA A 396 -3.81 -7.96 -14.61
N ARG A 397 -3.53 -7.38 -13.46
CA ARG A 397 -2.57 -7.88 -12.48
C ARG A 397 -2.84 -7.38 -11.09
N VAL A 398 -2.24 -8.04 -10.10
CA VAL A 398 -2.20 -7.56 -8.73
C VAL A 398 -0.89 -6.80 -8.51
N LYS A 399 -0.96 -5.63 -7.89
CA LYS A 399 0.21 -4.92 -7.35
C LYS A 399 0.03 -4.67 -5.87
N VAL A 400 1.14 -4.64 -5.13
CA VAL A 400 1.17 -4.28 -3.71
C VAL A 400 2.22 -3.21 -3.49
N PHE A 401 1.80 -2.12 -2.84
CA PHE A 401 2.65 -0.98 -2.52
C PHE A 401 2.74 -0.80 -1.00
N GLU A 402 3.89 -0.35 -0.52
CA GLU A 402 4.04 0.13 0.85
C GLU A 402 3.83 1.65 0.88
N ILE A 403 2.75 2.10 1.52
CA ILE A 403 2.34 3.51 1.59
C ILE A 403 2.53 4.12 2.97
N THR A 404 3.31 3.48 3.84
CA THR A 404 3.66 3.98 5.17
C THR A 404 4.25 5.40 5.11
N LYS A 405 5.11 5.64 4.13
CA LYS A 405 5.68 6.96 3.85
C LYS A 405 5.01 7.56 2.62
N ARG A 406 4.14 8.55 2.83
CA ARG A 406 3.37 9.19 1.74
C ARG A 406 4.25 9.77 0.63
N SER A 407 5.46 10.26 0.95
CA SER A 407 6.40 10.77 -0.05
C SER A 407 6.85 9.71 -1.07
N MET A 408 6.74 8.41 -0.75
CA MET A 408 7.03 7.36 -1.72
C MET A 408 5.93 7.21 -2.78
N MET A 409 4.73 7.68 -2.51
CA MET A 409 3.63 7.64 -3.47
C MET A 409 3.87 8.54 -4.70
N GLU A 410 4.81 9.48 -4.62
CA GLU A 410 5.21 10.35 -5.73
C GLU A 410 6.15 9.64 -6.73
N LEU A 411 6.74 8.49 -6.34
CA LEU A 411 7.68 7.76 -7.17
C LEU A 411 7.02 7.17 -8.42
N SER A 412 7.72 7.27 -9.53
CA SER A 412 7.44 6.58 -10.78
C SER A 412 8.29 5.30 -10.91
N PRO A 413 7.96 4.39 -11.83
CA PRO A 413 8.74 3.17 -12.07
C PRO A 413 10.21 3.40 -12.46
N GLU A 414 10.56 4.59 -12.91
CA GLU A 414 11.92 4.97 -13.31
C GLU A 414 12.74 5.58 -12.18
N ASP A 415 12.11 5.87 -11.03
CA ASP A 415 12.77 6.53 -9.91
C ASP A 415 13.54 5.54 -9.02
N ASP A 416 14.67 6.00 -8.49
CA ASP A 416 15.44 5.27 -7.50
C ASP A 416 14.59 4.99 -6.24
N GLY A 417 14.54 3.74 -5.82
CA GLY A 417 13.77 3.32 -4.64
C GLY A 417 12.32 2.95 -4.93
N TYR A 418 11.90 2.94 -6.19
CA TYR A 418 10.58 2.45 -6.58
C TYR A 418 10.34 0.99 -6.16
N ASP A 419 11.38 0.16 -6.16
CA ASP A 419 11.35 -1.23 -5.67
C ASP A 419 11.02 -1.36 -4.17
N LYS A 420 11.25 -0.30 -3.39
CA LYS A 420 10.86 -0.22 -1.98
C LYS A 420 9.42 0.28 -1.79
N PHE A 421 8.85 0.86 -2.82
CA PHE A 421 7.47 1.34 -2.87
C PHE A 421 6.55 0.29 -3.50
N CYS A 422 6.81 -0.14 -4.73
CA CYS A 422 6.10 -1.22 -5.41
C CYS A 422 6.77 -2.55 -5.04
N LEU A 423 6.28 -3.20 -3.98
CA LEU A 423 6.88 -4.42 -3.43
C LEU A 423 6.57 -5.66 -4.25
N PHE A 424 5.46 -5.63 -5.01
CA PHE A 424 5.01 -6.77 -5.79
C PHE A 424 4.25 -6.32 -7.04
N SER A 425 4.56 -6.98 -8.15
CA SER A 425 3.79 -6.93 -9.38
C SER A 425 3.59 -8.38 -9.82
N GLY A 426 2.37 -8.86 -9.68
CA GLY A 426 2.01 -10.24 -9.99
C GLY A 426 2.03 -10.54 -11.48
N ASP A 427 1.94 -11.84 -11.82
CA ASP A 427 1.81 -12.27 -13.20
C ASP A 427 0.56 -11.66 -13.85
N GLU A 428 0.66 -11.34 -15.12
CA GLU A 428 -0.49 -10.90 -15.90
C GLU A 428 -1.58 -11.96 -15.93
N ILE A 429 -2.82 -11.49 -15.85
CA ILE A 429 -4.00 -12.30 -16.05
C ILE A 429 -4.43 -12.05 -17.51
N ALA A 430 -4.48 -13.11 -18.31
CA ALA A 430 -4.76 -13.02 -19.72
C ALA A 430 -6.02 -12.20 -20.01
N PRO A 431 -6.04 -11.48 -21.15
CA PRO A 431 -7.15 -10.60 -21.49
C PRO A 431 -8.44 -11.40 -21.60
N THR A 432 -9.45 -10.83 -20.99
CA THR A 432 -10.82 -11.31 -21.08
C THR A 432 -11.63 -10.23 -21.76
N ASN A 433 -12.53 -10.58 -22.66
CA ASN A 433 -13.27 -9.61 -23.47
C ASN A 433 -14.21 -8.69 -22.66
N TYR A 434 -14.23 -8.78 -21.31
CA TYR A 434 -15.23 -8.06 -20.53
C TYR A 434 -14.78 -7.71 -19.11
N ASN A 435 -13.53 -7.30 -18.95
CA ASN A 435 -13.05 -6.90 -17.62
C ASN A 435 -13.65 -5.56 -17.18
N ARG A 436 -14.84 -5.63 -16.62
CA ARG A 436 -15.44 -4.48 -15.94
C ARG A 436 -15.40 -4.61 -14.42
N TRP A 437 -15.23 -5.83 -13.93
CA TRP A 437 -15.29 -6.12 -12.50
C TRP A 437 -14.08 -6.95 -12.09
N GLY A 438 -13.41 -6.46 -11.10
CA GLY A 438 -12.41 -7.16 -10.33
C GLY A 438 -12.65 -6.81 -8.88
N ASP A 439 -12.24 -7.69 -7.99
CA ASP A 439 -12.33 -7.48 -6.56
C ASP A 439 -11.05 -8.01 -5.91
N ILE A 440 -10.68 -7.44 -4.77
CA ILE A 440 -9.50 -7.83 -4.01
C ILE A 440 -9.82 -7.90 -2.52
N ALA A 441 -9.43 -8.99 -1.88
CA ALA A 441 -9.60 -9.20 -0.45
C ALA A 441 -8.28 -9.56 0.20
N VAL A 442 -8.09 -9.15 1.45
CA VAL A 442 -6.87 -9.37 2.22
C VAL A 442 -7.20 -9.93 3.59
N TYR A 443 -6.42 -10.92 4.03
CA TYR A 443 -6.51 -11.48 5.38
C TYR A 443 -5.12 -11.64 5.98
N LYS A 444 -4.98 -11.28 7.26
CA LYS A 444 -3.72 -11.32 8.01
C LYS A 444 -3.78 -12.41 9.07
N GLU A 445 -2.83 -13.34 9.04
CA GLU A 445 -2.64 -14.40 10.02
C GLU A 445 -1.29 -14.20 10.74
N ALA A 446 -1.30 -14.15 12.07
CA ALA A 446 -0.07 -14.07 12.85
C ALA A 446 0.68 -15.41 12.81
N THR A 447 2.01 -15.36 12.70
CA THR A 447 2.89 -16.53 12.76
C THR A 447 3.92 -16.37 13.89
N SER A 448 4.71 -17.38 14.15
CA SER A 448 5.77 -17.31 15.16
C SER A 448 6.90 -16.30 14.83
N THR A 449 7.03 -15.91 13.57
CA THR A 449 8.12 -15.04 13.07
C THR A 449 7.65 -13.74 12.44
N GLY A 450 6.34 -13.53 12.35
CA GLY A 450 5.77 -12.33 11.72
C GLY A 450 4.31 -12.56 11.34
N TYR A 451 3.98 -12.31 10.07
CA TYR A 451 2.62 -12.46 9.56
C TYR A 451 2.61 -13.10 8.18
N ASP A 452 1.62 -13.96 7.94
CA ASP A 452 1.19 -14.38 6.61
C ASP A 452 -0.01 -13.53 6.19
N ILE A 453 0.10 -12.85 5.06
CA ILE A 453 -0.97 -12.04 4.50
C ILE A 453 -1.44 -12.72 3.22
N TYR A 454 -2.70 -13.12 3.19
CA TYR A 454 -3.34 -13.73 2.03
C TYR A 454 -4.04 -12.64 1.23
N ILE A 455 -3.80 -12.61 -0.07
CA ILE A 455 -4.35 -11.61 -0.99
C ILE A 455 -5.06 -12.39 -2.10
N ALA A 456 -6.39 -12.35 -2.09
CA ALA A 456 -7.19 -12.90 -3.17
C ALA A 456 -7.60 -11.81 -4.14
N SER A 457 -7.55 -12.10 -5.43
CA SER A 457 -8.07 -11.22 -6.46
C SER A 457 -8.94 -12.00 -7.43
N THR A 458 -9.98 -11.34 -7.95
CA THR A 458 -10.82 -11.91 -9.00
C THR A 458 -10.92 -10.99 -10.20
N ILE A 459 -11.10 -11.60 -11.35
CA ILE A 459 -11.42 -10.92 -12.60
C ILE A 459 -12.56 -11.68 -13.27
N VAL A 460 -13.57 -10.92 -13.65
CA VAL A 460 -14.72 -11.45 -14.39
C VAL A 460 -14.38 -11.53 -15.87
N GLY A 461 -14.37 -12.73 -16.41
CA GLY A 461 -14.15 -13.02 -17.83
C GLY A 461 -15.43 -13.01 -18.65
N TYR A 462 -15.28 -13.35 -19.92
CA TYR A 462 -16.41 -13.48 -20.85
C TYR A 462 -17.25 -14.71 -20.54
N ASP A 463 -16.63 -15.77 -20.04
CA ASP A 463 -17.27 -16.99 -19.60
C ASP A 463 -16.65 -17.54 -18.30
N THR A 464 -17.14 -18.69 -17.82
CA THR A 464 -16.66 -19.33 -16.60
C THR A 464 -15.22 -19.86 -16.69
N ASN A 465 -14.69 -20.12 -17.88
CA ASN A 465 -13.29 -20.52 -18.04
C ASN A 465 -12.33 -19.33 -17.95
N GLU A 466 -12.80 -18.14 -18.25
CA GLU A 466 -12.03 -16.91 -18.22
C GLU A 466 -12.11 -16.19 -16.86
N SER A 467 -13.26 -16.28 -16.16
CA SER A 467 -13.41 -15.74 -14.81
C SER A 467 -12.49 -16.49 -13.84
N ARG A 468 -11.62 -15.79 -13.16
CA ARG A 468 -10.52 -16.39 -12.36
C ARG A 468 -10.42 -15.77 -11.00
N ILE A 469 -9.94 -16.59 -10.07
CA ILE A 469 -9.50 -16.15 -8.75
C ILE A 469 -8.04 -16.56 -8.58
N ARG A 470 -7.22 -15.62 -8.16
CA ARG A 470 -5.84 -15.87 -7.75
C ARG A 470 -5.66 -15.61 -6.28
N MET A 471 -4.90 -16.47 -5.64
CA MET A 471 -4.48 -16.31 -4.26
C MET A 471 -2.97 -16.14 -4.20
N TYR A 472 -2.56 -15.04 -3.62
CA TYR A 472 -1.17 -14.77 -3.27
C TYR A 472 -0.98 -14.82 -1.77
N LYS A 473 0.26 -15.04 -1.37
CA LYS A 473 0.70 -14.90 0.02
C LYS A 473 1.88 -13.94 0.09
N MET A 474 1.79 -12.95 0.96
CA MET A 474 2.90 -12.12 1.39
C MET A 474 3.31 -12.57 2.80
N ASN A 475 4.53 -13.05 2.96
CA ASN A 475 5.14 -13.20 4.28
C ASN A 475 5.69 -11.84 4.70
N TYR A 476 5.38 -11.39 5.89
CA TYR A 476 5.90 -10.17 6.48
C TYR A 476 6.74 -10.51 7.72
N TYR A 477 7.99 -10.06 7.73
CA TYR A 477 8.95 -10.23 8.83
C TYR A 477 9.26 -8.88 9.45
N PRO A 478 8.88 -8.61 10.72
CA PRO A 478 9.23 -7.36 11.40
C PRO A 478 10.75 -7.15 11.41
N GLN A 479 11.18 -5.93 11.09
CA GLN A 479 12.61 -5.57 10.99
C GLN A 479 13.10 -4.87 12.26
#